data_0741b33078a42ff7271f027d796ce12a
#
_entry.id   0741b33078a42ff7271f027d796ce12a
#
_cell.length_a   1.000
_cell.length_b   1.000
_cell.length_c   1.000
_cell.angle_alpha   90.00
_cell.angle_beta   90.00
_cell.angle_gamma   90.00
#
_symmetry.space_group_name_H-M   'P 1'
#
loop_
_entity.id
_entity.type
_entity.pdbx_description
1 polymer ?
#
loop_
_entity_poly.entity_id
_entity_poly.type
_entity_poly.pdbx_seq_one_letter_code
_entity_poly.pdbx_strand_id
1 'polypeptide(L)'
;ANINQSTNTTISKGLWLPQWKTEIDLSKSKKFRFNYRMQTSFATASALADGKSLSSYSSVYKGNALQENEVYHYLTTSYSKFSLYRGWTYFLNASYVKKENTRRNEVVFDGINRYLTTVLTNLPEQRANASANVEKRVNEFVLGGNASATWSEYHQSINNTYNKFNRNTQNIGASVRTTFDSIPQLSIRYDRGFNQINAVQKSSFQTDSYNISIDHEFYKHFIAEASYQKFVNHSAFAVSNNYEILNASLRYQKKKNPWTFELQGQNLLGAETKVQSSISDYMVSETTYFILPRLVLLSVKYKL
;
A
#
# COMPACT_ATOMS: atom_id res chain seq x y z
N ALA A 1 -38.97 23.33 12.13
CA ALA A 1 -37.87 22.80 12.93
C ALA A 1 -38.20 21.32 13.27
N ASN A 2 -37.65 20.37 12.52
CA ASN A 2 -37.76 18.97 12.87
C ASN A 2 -36.70 18.67 13.90
N ILE A 3 -37.09 18.55 15.15
CA ILE A 3 -36.27 18.02 16.22
C ILE A 3 -36.24 16.52 15.98
N ASN A 4 -35.10 15.98 15.49
CA ASN A 4 -34.86 14.55 15.47
C ASN A 4 -34.86 14.03 16.90
N GLN A 5 -35.89 13.28 17.28
CA GLN A 5 -35.83 12.45 18.47
C GLN A 5 -34.70 11.43 18.30
N SER A 6 -33.59 11.66 18.98
CA SER A 6 -32.53 10.65 19.12
C SER A 6 -33.12 9.48 19.91
N THR A 7 -33.41 8.38 19.25
CA THR A 7 -33.70 7.12 19.92
C THR A 7 -32.44 6.67 20.65
N ASN A 8 -32.43 6.82 21.96
CA ASN A 8 -31.34 6.40 22.83
C ASN A 8 -31.40 4.86 22.95
N THR A 9 -30.87 4.15 21.98
CA THR A 9 -30.84 2.68 21.99
C THR A 9 -29.51 2.23 22.58
N THR A 10 -29.52 1.71 23.79
CA THR A 10 -28.33 1.13 24.41
C THR A 10 -28.32 -0.37 24.12
N ILE A 11 -27.36 -0.83 23.34
CA ILE A 11 -27.12 -2.26 23.08
C ILE A 11 -25.96 -2.69 23.97
N SER A 12 -26.21 -3.56 24.96
CA SER A 12 -25.16 -4.19 25.75
C SER A 12 -25.03 -5.67 25.36
N LYS A 13 -23.83 -6.08 24.96
CA LYS A 13 -23.52 -7.46 24.59
C LYS A 13 -22.20 -7.89 25.25
N GLY A 14 -22.25 -8.96 26.05
CA GLY A 14 -21.04 -9.59 26.54
C GLY A 14 -20.34 -10.35 25.42
N LEU A 15 -19.06 -10.10 25.23
CA LEU A 15 -18.24 -10.79 24.23
C LEU A 15 -17.05 -11.45 24.93
N TRP A 16 -16.85 -12.74 24.65
CA TRP A 16 -15.64 -13.43 25.05
C TRP A 16 -14.62 -13.36 23.90
N LEU A 17 -13.48 -12.71 24.14
CA LEU A 17 -12.46 -12.39 23.13
C LEU A 17 -11.13 -13.04 23.51
N PRO A 18 -10.94 -14.35 23.21
CA PRO A 18 -9.72 -15.06 23.56
C PRO A 18 -8.52 -14.52 22.76
N GLN A 19 -7.37 -14.53 23.43
CA GLN A 19 -6.08 -14.19 22.83
C GLN A 19 -5.04 -15.21 23.25
N TRP A 20 -4.22 -15.63 22.29
CA TRP A 20 -3.04 -16.46 22.54
C TRP A 20 -1.83 -15.86 21.83
N LYS A 21 -0.77 -15.62 22.56
CA LYS A 21 0.49 -15.10 22.05
C LYS A 21 1.63 -16.05 22.46
N THR A 22 2.45 -16.41 21.47
CA THR A 22 3.67 -17.22 21.68
C THR A 22 4.84 -16.49 21.01
N GLU A 23 5.95 -16.40 21.76
CA GLU A 23 7.19 -15.85 21.26
C GLU A 23 8.30 -16.85 21.61
N ILE A 24 9.07 -17.26 20.60
CA ILE A 24 10.12 -18.28 20.74
C ILE A 24 11.41 -17.69 20.19
N ASP A 25 12.40 -17.53 21.05
CA ASP A 25 13.76 -17.20 20.67
C ASP A 25 14.52 -18.47 20.28
N LEU A 26 14.50 -18.79 18.97
CA LEU A 26 15.20 -19.98 18.42
C LEU A 26 16.73 -19.84 18.54
N SER A 27 17.24 -18.62 18.60
CA SER A 27 18.61 -18.27 18.91
C SER A 27 18.71 -16.77 19.19
N LYS A 28 19.89 -16.25 19.61
CA LYS A 28 20.13 -14.81 19.79
C LYS A 28 19.81 -13.95 18.55
N SER A 29 19.75 -14.56 17.36
CA SER A 29 19.51 -13.86 16.09
C SER A 29 18.25 -14.32 15.36
N LYS A 30 17.46 -15.23 15.94
CA LYS A 30 16.28 -15.80 15.30
C LYS A 30 15.12 -15.78 16.25
N LYS A 31 14.03 -15.16 15.82
CA LYS A 31 12.81 -15.05 16.61
C LYS A 31 11.61 -15.49 15.81
N PHE A 32 10.76 -16.28 16.43
CA PHE A 32 9.46 -16.68 15.90
C PHE A 32 8.38 -16.12 16.82
N ARG A 33 7.34 -15.57 16.23
CA ARG A 33 6.16 -15.09 16.96
C ARG A 33 4.90 -15.63 16.31
N PHE A 34 3.98 -16.03 17.16
CA PHE A 34 2.64 -16.42 16.76
C PHE A 34 1.65 -15.67 17.66
N ASN A 35 0.60 -15.12 17.08
CA ASN A 35 -0.45 -14.45 17.82
C ASN A 35 -1.80 -14.76 17.17
N TYR A 36 -2.70 -15.30 17.97
CA TYR A 36 -4.11 -15.44 17.65
C TYR A 36 -4.91 -14.55 18.59
N ARG A 37 -5.89 -13.85 18.06
CA ARG A 37 -6.83 -13.08 18.85
C ARG A 37 -8.19 -13.01 18.19
N MET A 38 -9.23 -13.10 18.99
CA MET A 38 -10.57 -12.72 18.59
C MET A 38 -10.79 -11.25 18.92
N GLN A 39 -11.35 -10.48 17.99
CA GLN A 39 -11.55 -9.04 18.12
C GLN A 39 -12.96 -8.66 17.71
N THR A 40 -13.41 -7.52 18.23
CA THR A 40 -14.63 -6.87 17.79
C THR A 40 -14.34 -5.47 17.25
N SER A 41 -15.06 -5.07 16.20
CA SER A 41 -15.04 -3.72 15.65
C SER A 41 -16.41 -3.08 15.84
N PHE A 42 -16.42 -1.94 16.51
CA PHE A 42 -17.64 -1.16 16.71
C PHE A 42 -17.99 -0.37 15.44
N ALA A 43 -19.27 -0.12 15.23
CA ALA A 43 -19.71 0.76 14.17
C ALA A 43 -19.27 2.20 14.45
N THR A 44 -18.83 2.90 13.41
CA THR A 44 -18.57 4.35 13.50
C THR A 44 -19.89 5.11 13.63
N ALA A 45 -19.85 6.34 14.19
CA ALA A 45 -21.03 7.18 14.29
C ALA A 45 -21.72 7.39 12.92
N SER A 46 -20.95 7.57 11.85
CA SER A 46 -21.48 7.68 10.49
C SER A 46 -22.17 6.40 10.01
N ALA A 47 -21.67 5.23 10.37
CA ALA A 47 -22.29 3.95 10.01
C ALA A 47 -23.60 3.70 10.76
N LEU A 48 -23.79 4.33 11.92
CA LEU A 48 -25.01 4.25 12.73
C LEU A 48 -26.01 5.38 12.40
N ALA A 49 -25.58 6.44 11.70
CA ALA A 49 -26.45 7.56 11.38
C ALA A 49 -27.50 7.18 10.33
N ASP A 50 -28.78 7.24 10.67
CA ASP A 50 -29.88 6.89 9.75
C ASP A 50 -30.21 8.01 8.74
N GLY A 51 -29.52 9.15 8.83
CA GLY A 51 -29.63 10.26 7.89
C GLY A 51 -28.86 10.03 6.60
N LYS A 52 -29.38 10.57 5.49
CA LYS A 52 -28.66 10.60 4.21
C LYS A 52 -27.63 11.73 4.22
N SER A 53 -26.42 11.45 3.75
CA SER A 53 -25.36 12.42 3.57
C SER A 53 -24.77 12.32 2.18
N LEU A 54 -24.37 13.45 1.59
CA LEU A 54 -23.67 13.49 0.32
C LEU A 54 -22.19 13.19 0.55
N SER A 55 -21.70 12.05 0.07
CA SER A 55 -20.29 11.65 0.22
C SER A 55 -19.41 12.10 -0.95
N SER A 56 -20.01 12.35 -2.11
CA SER A 56 -19.35 12.96 -3.28
C SER A 56 -20.44 13.51 -4.22
N TYR A 57 -20.02 14.17 -5.31
CA TYR A 57 -20.94 14.78 -6.30
C TYR A 57 -22.12 13.88 -6.69
N SER A 58 -21.88 12.59 -6.89
CA SER A 58 -22.91 11.61 -7.34
C SER A 58 -23.09 10.45 -6.35
N SER A 59 -22.73 10.62 -5.08
CA SER A 59 -22.79 9.54 -4.09
C SER A 59 -23.50 9.97 -2.84
N VAL A 60 -24.60 9.31 -2.52
CA VAL A 60 -25.35 9.48 -1.28
C VAL A 60 -25.07 8.30 -0.36
N TYR A 61 -24.73 8.59 0.86
CA TYR A 61 -24.47 7.60 1.89
C TYR A 61 -25.58 7.62 2.96
N LYS A 62 -25.99 6.45 3.40
CA LYS A 62 -26.89 6.23 4.52
C LYS A 62 -26.31 5.16 5.45
N GLY A 63 -26.17 5.47 6.74
CA GLY A 63 -25.87 4.48 7.76
C GLY A 63 -27.09 3.66 8.16
N ASN A 64 -26.93 2.82 9.16
CA ASN A 64 -28.00 1.97 9.71
C ASN A 64 -27.84 1.90 11.22
N ALA A 65 -28.81 2.42 11.97
CA ALA A 65 -28.76 2.48 13.42
C ALA A 65 -28.84 1.12 14.14
N LEU A 66 -29.31 0.09 13.45
CA LEU A 66 -29.52 -1.25 14.00
C LEU A 66 -28.31 -2.21 13.82
N GLN A 67 -27.12 -1.69 13.65
CA GLN A 67 -25.95 -2.50 13.37
C GLN A 67 -25.29 -3.06 14.63
N GLU A 68 -25.06 -4.36 14.63
CA GLU A 68 -24.23 -5.05 15.61
C GLU A 68 -22.72 -4.84 15.32
N ASN A 69 -21.89 -5.21 16.31
CA ASN A 69 -20.44 -5.20 16.15
C ASN A 69 -19.98 -6.33 15.23
N GLU A 70 -18.97 -6.06 14.43
CA GLU A 70 -18.26 -7.10 13.70
C GLU A 70 -17.40 -7.90 14.68
N VAL A 71 -17.38 -9.22 14.49
CA VAL A 71 -16.52 -10.15 15.24
C VAL A 71 -15.61 -10.86 14.26
N TYR A 72 -14.33 -10.89 14.55
CA TYR A 72 -13.37 -11.52 13.67
C TYR A 72 -12.20 -12.17 14.40
N HIS A 73 -11.70 -13.25 13.79
CA HIS A 73 -10.50 -13.96 14.18
C HIS A 73 -9.30 -13.38 13.44
N TYR A 74 -8.27 -13.08 14.18
CA TYR A 74 -7.03 -12.53 13.65
C TYR A 74 -5.85 -13.40 14.06
N LEU A 75 -5.20 -13.99 13.08
CA LEU A 75 -4.02 -14.83 13.25
C LEU A 75 -2.84 -14.18 12.56
N THR A 76 -1.71 -14.06 13.28
CA THR A 76 -0.46 -13.58 12.71
C THR A 76 0.69 -14.48 13.10
N THR A 77 1.60 -14.67 12.19
CA THR A 77 2.88 -15.31 12.46
C THR A 77 4.01 -14.50 11.85
N SER A 78 5.13 -14.42 12.52
CA SER A 78 6.32 -13.79 11.99
C SER A 78 7.57 -14.56 12.37
N TYR A 79 8.49 -14.60 11.43
CA TYR A 79 9.83 -15.10 11.65
C TYR A 79 10.84 -14.04 11.22
N SER A 80 11.78 -13.74 12.12
CA SER A 80 12.87 -12.83 11.84
C SER A 80 14.22 -13.50 12.14
N LYS A 81 15.17 -13.19 11.29
CA LYS A 81 16.59 -13.53 11.50
C LYS A 81 17.44 -12.34 11.16
N PHE A 82 18.32 -11.98 12.06
CA PHE A 82 19.31 -10.93 11.87
C PHE A 82 20.69 -11.46 12.22
N SER A 83 21.57 -11.60 11.24
CA SER A 83 22.92 -12.13 11.43
C SER A 83 23.95 -11.22 10.77
N LEU A 84 24.51 -10.30 11.54
CA LEU A 84 25.58 -9.38 11.10
C LEU A 84 26.79 -10.15 10.55
N TYR A 85 27.24 -11.18 11.27
CA TYR A 85 28.42 -11.98 10.88
C TYR A 85 28.27 -12.69 9.55
N ARG A 86 27.07 -13.26 9.29
CA ARG A 86 26.78 -13.96 8.03
C ARG A 86 26.19 -13.06 6.97
N GLY A 87 25.92 -11.79 7.27
CA GLY A 87 25.31 -10.81 6.38
C GLY A 87 23.91 -11.18 5.92
N TRP A 88 23.14 -11.99 6.69
CA TRP A 88 21.78 -12.38 6.35
C TRP A 88 20.74 -11.69 7.23
N THR A 89 19.73 -11.12 6.60
CA THR A 89 18.54 -10.60 7.26
C THR A 89 17.30 -11.18 6.59
N TYR A 90 16.38 -11.75 7.39
CA TYR A 90 15.10 -12.28 6.92
C TYR A 90 13.98 -11.73 7.77
N PHE A 91 12.91 -11.30 7.11
CA PHE A 91 11.63 -10.97 7.73
C PHE A 91 10.52 -11.69 6.96
N LEU A 92 9.89 -12.66 7.59
CA LEU A 92 8.76 -13.39 7.06
C LEU A 92 7.55 -13.08 7.93
N ASN A 93 6.45 -12.68 7.32
CA ASN A 93 5.19 -12.43 8.02
C ASN A 93 4.06 -13.10 7.27
N ALA A 94 3.12 -13.67 8.01
CA ALA A 94 1.85 -14.10 7.47
C ALA A 94 0.72 -13.70 8.42
N SER A 95 -0.43 -13.37 7.88
CA SER A 95 -1.63 -13.07 8.63
C SER A 95 -2.86 -13.64 7.96
N TYR A 96 -3.81 -14.07 8.75
CA TYR A 96 -5.12 -14.51 8.29
C TYR A 96 -6.20 -13.87 9.16
N VAL A 97 -7.20 -13.32 8.50
CA VAL A 97 -8.37 -12.72 9.13
C VAL A 97 -9.62 -13.43 8.61
N LYS A 98 -10.47 -13.87 9.50
CA LYS A 98 -11.81 -14.35 9.18
C LYS A 98 -12.80 -13.54 9.97
N LYS A 99 -13.72 -12.86 9.31
CA LYS A 99 -14.85 -12.18 9.91
C LYS A 99 -16.06 -13.08 9.88
N GLU A 100 -16.73 -13.23 11.01
CA GLU A 100 -17.96 -14.02 11.10
C GLU A 100 -19.15 -13.24 10.54
N ASN A 101 -19.19 -11.95 10.80
CA ASN A 101 -20.12 -10.99 10.25
C ASN A 101 -19.35 -9.79 9.69
N THR A 102 -19.87 -9.19 8.65
CA THR A 102 -19.16 -8.12 7.93
C THR A 102 -20.09 -6.95 7.70
N ARG A 103 -19.61 -5.77 8.06
CA ARG A 103 -20.25 -4.50 7.72
C ARG A 103 -19.73 -4.01 6.40
N ARG A 104 -20.65 -3.87 5.42
CA ARG A 104 -20.34 -3.35 4.09
C ARG A 104 -21.41 -2.40 3.62
N ASN A 105 -21.09 -1.58 2.64
CA ASN A 105 -22.07 -0.75 1.99
C ASN A 105 -22.69 -1.54 0.83
N GLU A 106 -23.99 -1.75 0.88
CA GLU A 106 -24.77 -2.08 -0.29
C GLU A 106 -24.74 -0.90 -1.27
N VAL A 107 -24.53 -1.19 -2.54
CA VAL A 107 -24.37 -0.17 -3.59
C VAL A 107 -25.53 -0.31 -4.59
N VAL A 108 -26.31 0.75 -4.75
CA VAL A 108 -27.36 0.81 -5.77
C VAL A 108 -27.03 1.95 -6.74
N PHE A 109 -27.00 1.66 -8.02
CA PHE A 109 -26.81 2.63 -9.08
C PHE A 109 -28.14 3.07 -9.67
N ASP A 110 -28.32 4.38 -9.80
CA ASP A 110 -29.44 5.01 -10.50
C ASP A 110 -28.87 6.08 -11.45
N GLY A 111 -28.70 5.70 -12.71
CA GLY A 111 -27.97 6.49 -13.68
C GLY A 111 -26.52 6.76 -13.23
N ILE A 112 -26.16 8.02 -13.09
CA ILE A 112 -24.83 8.45 -12.60
C ILE A 112 -24.75 8.48 -11.08
N ASN A 113 -25.88 8.37 -10.38
CA ASN A 113 -25.94 8.44 -8.93
C ASN A 113 -25.70 7.09 -8.29
N ARG A 114 -25.03 7.12 -7.14
CA ARG A 114 -24.68 5.96 -6.36
C ARG A 114 -25.22 6.12 -4.94
N TYR A 115 -26.05 5.18 -4.54
CA TYR A 115 -26.61 5.11 -3.18
C TYR A 115 -25.87 4.03 -2.40
N LEU A 116 -25.30 4.42 -1.28
CA LEU A 116 -24.53 3.54 -0.39
C LEU A 116 -25.31 3.39 0.91
N THR A 117 -25.72 2.19 1.24
CA THR A 117 -26.39 1.91 2.52
C THR A 117 -25.54 0.91 3.29
N THR A 118 -25.20 1.25 4.52
CA THR A 118 -24.43 0.34 5.37
C THR A 118 -25.30 -0.82 5.84
N VAL A 119 -24.86 -2.03 5.57
CA VAL A 119 -25.53 -3.27 6.00
C VAL A 119 -24.55 -4.18 6.74
N LEU A 120 -25.04 -4.92 7.72
CA LEU A 120 -24.32 -6.00 8.37
C LEU A 120 -24.82 -7.33 7.78
N THR A 121 -23.90 -8.13 7.27
CA THR A 121 -24.22 -9.45 6.72
C THR A 121 -23.52 -10.55 7.51
N ASN A 122 -24.14 -11.72 7.61
CA ASN A 122 -23.55 -12.93 8.19
C ASN A 122 -22.75 -13.72 7.14
N LEU A 123 -22.45 -13.12 6.00
CA LEU A 123 -21.60 -13.71 4.99
C LEU A 123 -20.13 -13.52 5.41
N PRO A 124 -19.35 -14.61 5.48
CA PRO A 124 -17.99 -14.53 5.96
C PRO A 124 -17.10 -13.75 4.99
N GLU A 125 -16.16 -13.00 5.54
CA GLU A 125 -15.07 -12.39 4.82
C GLU A 125 -13.76 -13.00 5.30
N GLN A 126 -12.90 -13.36 4.35
CA GLN A 126 -11.59 -13.94 4.63
C GLN A 126 -10.50 -13.16 3.92
N ARG A 127 -9.37 -12.99 4.60
CA ARG A 127 -8.20 -12.36 4.02
C ARG A 127 -6.94 -13.03 4.54
N ALA A 128 -6.08 -13.46 3.62
CA ALA A 128 -4.75 -13.94 3.93
C ALA A 128 -3.70 -13.00 3.32
N ASN A 129 -2.67 -12.66 4.08
CA ASN A 129 -1.51 -11.93 3.60
C ASN A 129 -0.26 -12.72 3.97
N ALA A 130 0.71 -12.75 3.07
CA ALA A 130 2.05 -13.24 3.34
C ALA A 130 3.07 -12.25 2.77
N SER A 131 4.17 -12.02 3.47
CA SER A 131 5.27 -11.22 2.97
C SER A 131 6.61 -11.77 3.41
N ALA A 132 7.59 -11.65 2.53
CA ALA A 132 8.96 -12.05 2.75
C ALA A 132 9.88 -10.92 2.30
N ASN A 133 10.84 -10.55 3.15
CA ASN A 133 11.95 -9.69 2.80
C ASN A 133 13.23 -10.40 3.19
N VAL A 134 14.15 -10.49 2.26
CA VAL A 134 15.42 -11.19 2.44
C VAL A 134 16.53 -10.29 1.94
N GLU A 135 17.54 -10.07 2.76
CA GLU A 135 18.76 -9.38 2.36
C GLU A 135 19.99 -10.23 2.64
N LYS A 136 20.93 -10.17 1.72
CA LYS A 136 22.24 -10.78 1.86
C LYS A 136 23.32 -9.76 1.55
N ARG A 137 24.18 -9.50 2.52
CA ARG A 137 25.40 -8.74 2.30
C ARG A 137 26.54 -9.67 1.90
N VAL A 138 27.20 -9.33 0.81
CA VAL A 138 28.41 -10.04 0.30
C VAL A 138 29.42 -8.96 -0.01
N ASN A 139 30.39 -8.79 0.85
CA ASN A 139 31.37 -7.70 0.82
C ASN A 139 30.63 -6.35 0.73
N GLU A 140 30.86 -5.61 -0.33
CA GLU A 140 30.29 -4.29 -0.58
C GLU A 140 28.93 -4.35 -1.31
N PHE A 141 28.42 -5.55 -1.61
CA PHE A 141 27.14 -5.72 -2.26
C PHE A 141 26.07 -6.15 -1.25
N VAL A 142 24.90 -5.51 -1.34
CA VAL A 142 23.70 -5.93 -0.63
C VAL A 142 22.67 -6.38 -1.66
N LEU A 143 22.39 -7.68 -1.65
CA LEU A 143 21.37 -8.30 -2.51
C LEU A 143 20.08 -8.37 -1.71
N GLY A 144 18.98 -7.82 -2.24
CA GLY A 144 17.66 -7.82 -1.63
C GLY A 144 16.65 -8.56 -2.48
N GLY A 145 15.73 -9.23 -1.81
CA GLY A 145 14.55 -9.83 -2.43
C GLY A 145 13.33 -9.56 -1.56
N ASN A 146 12.22 -9.21 -2.17
CA ASN A 146 10.93 -9.08 -1.51
C ASN A 146 9.85 -9.81 -2.29
N ALA A 147 8.93 -10.42 -1.56
CA ALA A 147 7.73 -11.01 -2.11
C ALA A 147 6.56 -10.72 -1.17
N SER A 148 5.40 -10.45 -1.72
CA SER A 148 4.16 -10.36 -0.95
C SER A 148 2.99 -10.90 -1.74
N ALA A 149 2.03 -11.52 -1.03
CA ALA A 149 0.80 -12.00 -1.60
C ALA A 149 -0.35 -11.65 -0.65
N THR A 150 -1.44 -11.14 -1.19
CA THR A 150 -2.70 -10.92 -0.49
C THR A 150 -3.80 -11.62 -1.25
N TRP A 151 -4.50 -12.49 -0.57
CA TRP A 151 -5.74 -13.08 -1.04
C TRP A 151 -6.88 -12.61 -0.16
N SER A 152 -8.02 -12.26 -0.75
CA SER A 152 -9.23 -11.94 -0.01
C SER A 152 -10.47 -12.45 -0.74
N GLU A 153 -11.41 -12.94 0.06
CA GLU A 153 -12.72 -13.40 -0.37
C GLU A 153 -13.78 -12.69 0.45
N TYR A 154 -14.76 -12.11 -0.20
CA TYR A 154 -15.82 -11.36 0.44
C TYR A 154 -17.07 -11.28 -0.45
N HIS A 155 -18.18 -10.86 0.13
CA HIS A 155 -19.44 -10.66 -0.58
C HIS A 155 -19.79 -9.16 -0.60
N GLN A 156 -20.28 -8.69 -1.75
CA GLN A 156 -20.72 -7.31 -1.95
C GLN A 156 -22.09 -7.30 -2.62
N SER A 157 -23.04 -6.56 -2.07
CA SER A 157 -24.33 -6.29 -2.72
C SER A 157 -24.19 -5.13 -3.69
N ILE A 158 -24.54 -5.37 -4.94
CA ILE A 158 -24.58 -4.38 -6.01
C ILE A 158 -25.92 -4.52 -6.70
N ASN A 159 -26.73 -3.43 -6.74
CA ASN A 159 -28.09 -3.42 -7.27
C ASN A 159 -28.94 -4.58 -6.69
N ASN A 160 -28.93 -4.71 -5.37
CA ASN A 160 -29.64 -5.74 -4.60
C ASN A 160 -29.23 -7.19 -4.91
N THR A 161 -28.11 -7.39 -5.59
CA THR A 161 -27.57 -8.73 -5.89
C THR A 161 -26.28 -8.94 -5.15
N TYR A 162 -26.21 -9.99 -4.31
CA TYR A 162 -24.99 -10.39 -3.63
C TYR A 162 -24.08 -11.17 -4.55
N ASN A 163 -22.89 -10.63 -4.76
CA ASN A 163 -21.84 -11.25 -5.56
C ASN A 163 -20.66 -11.61 -4.68
N LYS A 164 -20.06 -12.76 -4.95
CA LYS A 164 -18.81 -13.20 -4.30
C LYS A 164 -17.62 -12.66 -5.06
N PHE A 165 -16.71 -12.02 -4.36
CA PHE A 165 -15.49 -11.45 -4.89
C PHE A 165 -14.28 -12.20 -4.38
N ASN A 166 -13.35 -12.48 -5.28
CA ASN A 166 -12.02 -12.96 -4.95
C ASN A 166 -11.00 -11.98 -5.50
N ARG A 167 -10.18 -11.41 -4.60
CA ARG A 167 -9.09 -10.52 -4.97
C ARG A 167 -7.76 -11.17 -4.65
N ASN A 168 -6.86 -11.17 -5.62
CA ASN A 168 -5.51 -11.67 -5.49
C ASN A 168 -4.53 -10.57 -5.90
N THR A 169 -3.61 -10.22 -5.01
CA THR A 169 -2.57 -9.23 -5.26
C THR A 169 -1.24 -9.85 -4.90
N GLN A 170 -0.30 -9.85 -5.83
CA GLN A 170 1.04 -10.38 -5.62
C GLN A 170 2.05 -9.32 -6.04
N ASN A 171 3.15 -9.22 -5.31
CA ASN A 171 4.27 -8.39 -5.66
C ASN A 171 5.57 -9.17 -5.41
N ILE A 172 6.49 -9.12 -6.36
CA ILE A 172 7.81 -9.70 -6.26
C ILE A 172 8.84 -8.68 -6.70
N GLY A 173 9.94 -8.57 -5.97
CA GLY A 173 10.98 -7.63 -6.29
C GLY A 173 12.36 -8.16 -5.95
N ALA A 174 13.34 -7.62 -6.65
CA ALA A 174 14.76 -7.86 -6.41
C ALA A 174 15.51 -6.53 -6.42
N SER A 175 16.57 -6.45 -5.61
CA SER A 175 17.42 -5.27 -5.56
C SER A 175 18.88 -5.63 -5.35
N VAL A 176 19.74 -4.80 -5.91
CA VAL A 176 21.19 -4.82 -5.68
C VAL A 176 21.61 -3.44 -5.29
N ARG A 177 22.32 -3.30 -4.20
CA ARG A 177 22.89 -2.04 -3.72
C ARG A 177 24.36 -2.24 -3.40
N THR A 178 25.19 -1.28 -3.79
CA THR A 178 26.58 -1.24 -3.40
C THR A 178 26.78 -0.36 -2.15
N THR A 179 27.84 -0.61 -1.41
CA THR A 179 28.21 0.15 -0.20
C THR A 179 29.68 0.51 -0.21
N PHE A 180 30.17 0.96 -1.36
CA PHE A 180 31.56 1.40 -1.50
C PHE A 180 31.77 2.77 -0.85
N ASP A 181 32.94 2.98 -0.25
CA ASP A 181 33.27 4.26 0.41
C ASP A 181 33.88 5.29 -0.57
N SER A 182 34.58 4.83 -1.62
CA SER A 182 35.40 5.71 -2.47
C SER A 182 34.98 5.77 -3.93
N ILE A 183 34.00 4.99 -4.34
CA ILE A 183 33.45 4.97 -5.69
C ILE A 183 31.94 5.14 -5.64
N PRO A 184 31.29 5.48 -6.76
CA PRO A 184 29.84 5.66 -6.79
C PRO A 184 29.06 4.49 -6.16
N GLN A 185 28.11 4.82 -5.33
CA GLN A 185 27.13 3.86 -4.83
C GLN A 185 26.03 3.70 -5.86
N LEU A 186 25.70 2.46 -6.18
CA LEU A 186 24.67 2.11 -7.14
C LEU A 186 23.55 1.34 -6.43
N SER A 187 22.32 1.70 -6.68
CA SER A 187 21.15 0.93 -6.26
C SER A 187 20.27 0.66 -7.46
N ILE A 188 19.97 -0.61 -7.69
CA ILE A 188 19.06 -1.08 -8.74
C ILE A 188 17.96 -1.88 -8.05
N ARG A 189 16.71 -1.57 -8.37
CA ARG A 189 15.54 -2.28 -7.87
C ARG A 189 14.54 -2.52 -8.99
N TYR A 190 14.04 -3.72 -9.06
CA TYR A 190 12.94 -4.13 -9.93
C TYR A 190 11.82 -4.71 -9.07
N ASP A 191 10.59 -4.26 -9.30
CA ASP A 191 9.39 -4.81 -8.69
C ASP A 191 8.36 -5.12 -9.76
N ARG A 192 7.71 -6.29 -9.64
CA ARG A 192 6.60 -6.71 -10.48
C ARG A 192 5.39 -7.01 -9.63
N GLY A 193 4.29 -6.34 -9.97
CA GLY A 193 2.99 -6.50 -9.32
C GLY A 193 1.98 -7.20 -10.21
N PHE A 194 1.17 -8.08 -9.62
CA PHE A 194 0.03 -8.75 -10.25
C PHE A 194 -1.20 -8.47 -9.41
N ASN A 195 -2.24 -7.96 -10.05
CA ASN A 195 -3.52 -7.71 -9.41
C ASN A 195 -4.62 -8.39 -10.22
N GLN A 196 -5.45 -9.15 -9.54
CA GLN A 196 -6.57 -9.86 -10.14
C GLN A 196 -7.78 -9.75 -9.25
N ILE A 197 -8.91 -9.39 -9.84
CA ILE A 197 -10.22 -9.41 -9.20
C ILE A 197 -11.11 -10.32 -10.03
N ASN A 198 -11.68 -11.33 -9.39
CA ASN A 198 -12.69 -12.19 -9.94
C ASN A 198 -14.02 -11.83 -9.26
N ALA A 199 -14.91 -11.27 -10.02
CA ALA A 199 -16.27 -10.92 -9.65
C ALA A 199 -17.23 -11.42 -10.74
N VAL A 200 -18.23 -10.64 -11.10
CA VAL A 200 -19.06 -10.87 -12.29
C VAL A 200 -18.21 -10.87 -13.56
N GLN A 201 -17.20 -9.99 -13.60
CA GLN A 201 -16.16 -9.99 -14.63
C GLN A 201 -14.78 -10.12 -13.98
N LYS A 202 -13.90 -10.84 -14.68
CA LYS A 202 -12.51 -10.98 -14.29
C LYS A 202 -11.71 -9.79 -14.81
N SER A 203 -11.06 -9.07 -13.90
CA SER A 203 -10.15 -7.99 -14.23
C SER A 203 -8.76 -8.30 -13.71
N SER A 204 -7.74 -8.05 -14.51
CA SER A 204 -6.35 -8.21 -14.11
C SER A 204 -5.47 -7.13 -14.72
N PHE A 205 -4.46 -6.71 -13.98
CA PHE A 205 -3.40 -5.84 -14.47
C PHE A 205 -2.06 -6.22 -13.84
N GLN A 206 -1.01 -5.93 -14.56
CA GLN A 206 0.37 -6.14 -14.12
C GLN A 206 1.10 -4.81 -14.15
N THR A 207 2.04 -4.64 -13.25
CA THR A 207 2.89 -3.44 -13.17
C THR A 207 4.34 -3.85 -13.06
N ASP A 208 5.20 -3.21 -13.81
CA ASP A 208 6.65 -3.33 -13.70
C ASP A 208 7.22 -1.98 -13.28
N SER A 209 8.07 -1.95 -12.27
CA SER A 209 8.75 -0.76 -11.79
C SER A 209 10.26 -1.01 -11.72
N TYR A 210 11.00 -0.17 -12.41
CA TYR A 210 12.46 -0.16 -12.41
C TYR A 210 12.93 1.13 -11.75
N ASN A 211 13.78 1.02 -10.74
CA ASN A 211 14.37 2.14 -10.05
C ASN A 211 15.89 1.96 -10.04
N ILE A 212 16.60 2.93 -10.55
CA ILE A 212 18.06 2.96 -10.56
C ILE A 212 18.47 4.27 -9.92
N SER A 213 19.35 4.23 -8.93
CA SER A 213 19.96 5.41 -8.37
C SER A 213 21.46 5.26 -8.25
N ILE A 214 22.15 6.34 -8.44
CA ILE A 214 23.59 6.46 -8.26
C ILE A 214 23.87 7.71 -7.46
N ASP A 215 24.73 7.59 -6.48
CA ASP A 215 25.23 8.70 -5.69
C ASP A 215 26.75 8.59 -5.49
N HIS A 216 27.42 9.73 -5.50
CA HIS A 216 28.85 9.78 -5.32
C HIS A 216 29.31 11.11 -4.73
N GLU A 217 30.11 10.99 -3.69
CA GLU A 217 30.85 12.12 -3.15
C GLU A 217 32.29 12.13 -3.75
N PHE A 218 32.63 13.19 -4.45
CA PHE A 218 33.96 13.36 -5.02
C PHE A 218 34.62 14.67 -4.59
N TYR A 219 35.93 14.67 -4.56
CA TYR A 219 36.73 15.79 -4.03
C TYR A 219 36.30 16.28 -2.63
N LYS A 220 35.66 15.43 -1.81
CA LYS A 220 35.21 15.72 -0.44
C LYS A 220 34.22 16.90 -0.30
N HIS A 221 33.73 17.43 -1.40
CA HIS A 221 32.86 18.61 -1.39
C HIS A 221 31.74 18.56 -2.42
N PHE A 222 31.85 17.71 -3.42
CA PHE A 222 30.84 17.57 -4.44
C PHE A 222 30.08 16.27 -4.25
N ILE A 223 28.77 16.35 -4.24
CA ILE A 223 27.85 15.22 -4.17
C ILE A 223 27.04 15.23 -5.45
N ALA A 224 27.20 14.19 -6.28
CA ALA A 224 26.39 13.96 -7.47
C ALA A 224 25.40 12.85 -7.18
N GLU A 225 24.14 13.09 -7.52
CA GLU A 225 23.06 12.12 -7.39
C GLU A 225 22.33 12.04 -8.74
N ALA A 226 21.95 10.84 -9.16
CA ALA A 226 21.05 10.64 -10.29
C ALA A 226 20.06 9.52 -9.96
N SER A 227 18.82 9.68 -10.38
CA SER A 227 17.77 8.67 -10.22
C SER A 227 16.97 8.52 -11.51
N TYR A 228 16.81 7.28 -11.92
CA TYR A 228 15.99 6.90 -13.05
C TYR A 228 14.88 5.98 -12.57
N GLN A 229 13.66 6.29 -12.96
CA GLN A 229 12.47 5.48 -12.70
C GLN A 229 11.75 5.20 -14.03
N LYS A 230 11.46 3.92 -14.27
CA LYS A 230 10.58 3.48 -15.34
C LYS A 230 9.43 2.70 -14.74
N PHE A 231 8.23 3.03 -15.16
CA PHE A 231 7.00 2.35 -14.77
C PHE A 231 6.25 1.89 -16.02
N VAL A 232 5.83 0.63 -16.02
CA VAL A 232 5.06 0.01 -17.09
C VAL A 232 3.81 -0.60 -16.50
N ASN A 233 2.66 -0.24 -17.01
CA ASN A 233 1.38 -0.82 -16.63
C ASN A 233 0.80 -1.62 -17.81
N HIS A 234 0.59 -2.91 -17.60
CA HIS A 234 -0.05 -3.82 -18.55
C HIS A 234 -1.46 -4.10 -18.07
N SER A 235 -2.45 -3.45 -18.64
CA SER A 235 -3.87 -3.67 -18.35
C SER A 235 -4.60 -4.10 -19.61
N ALA A 236 -5.52 -5.03 -19.45
CA ALA A 236 -6.40 -5.43 -20.56
C ALA A 236 -7.46 -4.37 -20.90
N PHE A 237 -7.70 -3.42 -19.99
CA PHE A 237 -8.77 -2.42 -20.10
C PHE A 237 -8.26 -0.97 -20.16
N ALA A 238 -6.99 -0.75 -19.92
CA ALA A 238 -6.38 0.58 -19.84
C ALA A 238 -5.40 0.80 -20.98
N VAL A 239 -5.29 2.03 -21.43
CA VAL A 239 -4.19 2.46 -22.30
C VAL A 239 -2.88 2.15 -21.58
N SER A 240 -1.96 1.50 -22.29
CA SER A 240 -0.61 1.21 -21.78
C SER A 240 0.01 2.49 -21.23
N ASN A 241 0.19 2.55 -19.92
CA ASN A 241 0.76 3.72 -19.28
C ASN A 241 2.21 3.43 -18.91
N ASN A 242 3.09 3.95 -19.73
CA ASN A 242 4.52 3.88 -19.50
C ASN A 242 5.05 5.29 -19.29
N TYR A 243 5.77 5.51 -18.21
CA TYR A 243 6.48 6.76 -18.02
C TYR A 243 7.91 6.49 -17.53
N GLU A 244 8.80 7.40 -17.90
CA GLU A 244 10.20 7.37 -17.51
C GLU A 244 10.59 8.73 -16.96
N ILE A 245 11.18 8.75 -15.77
CA ILE A 245 11.62 9.99 -15.12
C ILE A 245 13.11 9.85 -14.81
N LEU A 246 13.88 10.84 -15.22
CA LEU A 246 15.28 10.98 -14.84
C LEU A 246 15.46 12.29 -14.09
N ASN A 247 16.02 12.21 -12.90
CA ASN A 247 16.44 13.35 -12.12
C ASN A 247 17.94 13.27 -11.87
N ALA A 248 18.61 14.41 -11.81
CA ALA A 248 20.03 14.48 -11.47
C ALA A 248 20.30 15.74 -10.64
N SER A 249 21.24 15.65 -9.72
CA SER A 249 21.69 16.81 -8.95
C SER A 249 23.20 16.80 -8.75
N LEU A 250 23.75 18.00 -8.66
CA LEU A 250 25.13 18.23 -8.28
C LEU A 250 25.15 19.28 -7.20
N ARG A 251 25.63 18.88 -6.01
CA ARG A 251 25.71 19.74 -4.83
C ARG A 251 27.17 19.98 -4.47
N TYR A 252 27.52 21.24 -4.28
CA TYR A 252 28.79 21.65 -3.67
C TYR A 252 28.56 22.09 -2.24
N GLN A 253 29.24 21.45 -1.29
CA GLN A 253 29.19 21.77 0.12
C GLN A 253 30.55 21.54 0.77
N LYS A 254 31.22 22.59 1.16
CA LYS A 254 32.51 22.50 1.85
C LYS A 254 32.30 22.56 3.37
N LYS A 255 32.90 21.63 4.11
CA LYS A 255 32.86 21.59 5.57
C LYS A 255 33.37 22.91 6.16
N LYS A 256 32.64 23.50 7.12
CA LYS A 256 32.89 24.83 7.69
C LYS A 256 32.67 26.04 6.76
N ASN A 257 32.15 25.84 5.56
CA ASN A 257 31.68 26.90 4.69
C ASN A 257 30.16 27.07 4.86
N PRO A 258 29.63 28.29 5.13
CA PRO A 258 28.19 28.48 5.27
C PRO A 258 27.44 28.35 3.96
N TRP A 259 28.12 28.39 2.80
CA TRP A 259 27.51 28.33 1.49
C TRP A 259 27.37 26.91 0.96
N THR A 260 26.20 26.60 0.45
CA THR A 260 25.91 25.38 -0.31
C THR A 260 25.30 25.78 -1.65
N PHE A 261 25.83 25.21 -2.73
CA PHE A 261 25.33 25.41 -4.09
C PHE A 261 24.79 24.08 -4.59
N GLU A 262 23.63 24.09 -5.22
CA GLU A 262 23.01 22.89 -5.75
C GLU A 262 22.37 23.16 -7.11
N LEU A 263 22.82 22.44 -8.14
CA LEU A 263 22.21 22.39 -9.46
C LEU A 263 21.37 21.12 -9.54
N GLN A 264 20.06 21.24 -9.78
CA GLN A 264 19.14 20.13 -9.85
C GLN A 264 18.39 20.12 -11.17
N GLY A 265 18.40 19.01 -11.87
CA GLY A 265 17.58 18.73 -13.03
C GLY A 265 16.46 17.76 -12.66
N GLN A 266 15.23 18.14 -12.90
CA GLN A 266 14.04 17.30 -12.66
C GLN A 266 13.37 16.95 -13.97
N ASN A 267 12.87 15.72 -14.06
CA ASN A 267 12.17 15.20 -15.23
C ASN A 267 12.94 15.44 -16.54
N LEU A 268 14.24 15.13 -16.55
CA LEU A 268 15.13 15.42 -17.69
C LEU A 268 14.71 14.71 -18.99
N LEU A 269 13.97 13.61 -18.90
CA LEU A 269 13.41 12.90 -20.05
C LEU A 269 12.13 13.54 -20.59
N GLY A 270 11.50 14.46 -19.83
CA GLY A 270 10.34 15.22 -20.28
C GLY A 270 9.05 14.38 -20.28
N ALA A 271 8.88 13.50 -19.32
CA ALA A 271 7.60 12.82 -19.13
C ALA A 271 6.48 13.83 -18.84
N GLU A 272 5.39 13.79 -19.60
CA GLU A 272 4.30 14.77 -19.49
C GLU A 272 3.19 14.30 -18.54
N THR A 273 2.91 13.01 -18.55
CA THR A 273 1.80 12.45 -17.80
C THR A 273 2.17 11.14 -17.10
N LYS A 274 1.47 10.90 -15.99
CA LYS A 274 1.45 9.65 -15.27
C LYS A 274 0.00 9.24 -15.06
N VAL A 275 -0.38 8.05 -15.51
CA VAL A 275 -1.73 7.51 -15.28
C VAL A 275 -1.69 6.53 -14.11
N GLN A 276 -2.63 6.62 -13.23
CA GLN A 276 -2.84 5.67 -12.14
C GLN A 276 -4.18 4.97 -12.36
N SER A 277 -4.13 3.67 -12.60
CA SER A 277 -5.32 2.83 -12.70
C SER A 277 -5.67 2.24 -11.33
N SER A 278 -6.94 2.23 -10.98
CA SER A 278 -7.44 1.53 -9.80
C SER A 278 -8.70 0.74 -10.14
N ILE A 279 -8.83 -0.44 -9.52
CA ILE A 279 -9.98 -1.32 -9.70
C ILE A 279 -10.63 -1.52 -8.34
N SER A 280 -11.89 -1.16 -8.23
CA SER A 280 -12.77 -1.48 -7.10
C SER A 280 -13.74 -2.60 -7.48
N ASP A 281 -14.65 -2.95 -6.58
CA ASP A 281 -15.62 -4.03 -6.76
C ASP A 281 -16.61 -3.77 -7.90
N TYR A 282 -16.82 -2.52 -8.28
CA TYR A 282 -17.82 -2.08 -9.26
C TYR A 282 -17.34 -0.99 -10.20
N MET A 283 -16.07 -0.56 -10.10
CA MET A 283 -15.57 0.55 -10.89
C MET A 283 -14.10 0.34 -11.24
N VAL A 284 -13.76 0.58 -12.48
CA VAL A 284 -12.38 0.81 -12.93
C VAL A 284 -12.22 2.31 -13.10
N SER A 285 -11.21 2.89 -12.50
CA SER A 285 -10.91 4.31 -12.65
C SER A 285 -9.48 4.52 -13.08
N GLU A 286 -9.28 5.50 -13.93
CA GLU A 286 -7.98 5.98 -14.36
C GLU A 286 -7.86 7.47 -14.01
N THR A 287 -6.78 7.82 -13.38
CA THR A 287 -6.47 9.21 -13.03
C THR A 287 -5.18 9.60 -13.72
N THR A 288 -5.25 10.59 -14.59
CA THR A 288 -4.08 11.16 -15.25
C THR A 288 -3.55 12.32 -14.42
N TYR A 289 -2.30 12.21 -14.00
CA TYR A 289 -1.58 13.29 -13.34
C TYR A 289 -0.62 13.92 -14.34
N PHE A 290 -0.63 15.24 -14.42
CA PHE A 290 0.38 15.98 -15.16
C PHE A 290 1.66 16.03 -14.32
N ILE A 291 2.77 15.70 -14.94
CA ILE A 291 4.10 15.79 -14.35
C ILE A 291 4.66 17.17 -14.63
N LEU A 292 5.33 17.77 -13.66
CA LEU A 292 6.04 19.02 -13.89
C LEU A 292 6.99 18.87 -15.08
N PRO A 293 7.00 19.85 -16.01
CA PRO A 293 7.86 19.78 -17.18
C PRO A 293 9.32 19.71 -16.75
N ARG A 294 10.19 19.44 -17.71
CA ARG A 294 11.64 19.48 -17.51
C ARG A 294 12.04 20.79 -16.84
N LEU A 295 12.71 20.69 -15.71
CA LEU A 295 13.08 21.84 -14.89
C LEU A 295 14.54 21.72 -14.47
N VAL A 296 15.26 22.83 -14.57
CA VAL A 296 16.61 22.98 -14.03
C VAL A 296 16.59 24.10 -13.01
N LEU A 297 17.02 23.78 -11.78
CA LEU A 297 17.04 24.69 -10.65
C LEU A 297 18.48 24.89 -10.17
N LEU A 298 18.83 26.13 -9.92
CA LEU A 298 20.03 26.49 -9.16
C LEU A 298 19.61 27.01 -7.79
N SER A 299 20.07 26.33 -6.75
CA SER A 299 19.81 26.71 -5.37
C SER A 299 21.10 27.18 -4.69
N VAL A 300 21.02 28.28 -3.98
CA VAL A 300 22.10 28.80 -3.14
C VAL A 300 21.59 28.92 -1.72
N LYS A 301 22.21 28.22 -0.78
CA LYS A 301 21.83 28.20 0.65
C LYS A 301 22.95 28.78 1.48
N TYR A 302 22.61 29.64 2.41
CA TYR A 302 23.54 30.19 3.41
C TYR A 302 23.08 29.77 4.81
N LYS A 303 23.99 29.18 5.58
CA LYS A 303 23.72 28.79 6.97
C LYS A 303 24.22 29.88 7.87
N LEU A 304 23.31 30.52 8.61
CA LEU A 304 23.60 31.49 9.65
C LEU A 304 24.23 30.85 10.89
#